data_65667e1ef37b9cbf93b6702052580953
#
_entry.id   65667e1ef37b9cbf93b6702052580953
#
_cell.length_a   1.000
_cell.length_b   1.000
_cell.length_c   1.000
_cell.angle_alpha   90.00
_cell.angle_beta   90.00
_cell.angle_gamma   90.00
#
_symmetry.space_group_name_H-M   'P 1'
#
loop_
_entity.id
_entity.type
_entity.pdbx_description
1 polymer ?
#
loop_
_entity_poly.entity_id
_entity_poly.type
_entity_poly.pdbx_seq_one_letter_code
_entity_poly.pdbx_strand_id
1 'polypeptide(L)'
;MENLEHRVAESRTEQIQIVMPGYTNGNGRLFGGKLVAWMDVVAAVTARRHAHRDVTTVSIDNLQFKKAAYANDTVLLIGQITHVGVTSMEVRVEAFVERLDGSKELVNRAYFTLVALDSHERPTP
;
A
#
# COMPACT_ATOMS: atom_id res chain seq x y z
N MET A 1 11.15 3.00 -25.90
CA MET A 1 10.58 1.97 -25.02
C MET A 1 11.11 2.16 -23.61
N GLU A 2 10.25 2.18 -22.62
CA GLU A 2 10.66 2.32 -21.23
C GLU A 2 11.22 0.99 -20.71
N ASN A 3 12.26 1.04 -19.89
CA ASN A 3 12.74 -0.15 -19.21
C ASN A 3 11.91 -0.42 -17.95
N LEU A 4 12.06 -1.61 -17.39
CA LEU A 4 11.29 -2.04 -16.22
C LEU A 4 11.53 -1.13 -15.01
N GLU A 5 12.77 -0.74 -14.75
CA GLU A 5 13.12 0.11 -13.62
C GLU A 5 12.41 1.46 -13.69
N HIS A 6 12.37 2.07 -14.87
CA HIS A 6 11.70 3.34 -15.07
C HIS A 6 10.20 3.21 -14.82
N ARG A 7 9.56 2.15 -15.33
CA ARG A 7 8.14 1.90 -15.11
C ARG A 7 7.81 1.64 -13.65
N VAL A 8 8.67 0.92 -12.93
CA VAL A 8 8.51 0.67 -11.51
C VAL A 8 8.58 1.98 -10.72
N ALA A 9 9.56 2.84 -11.04
CA ALA A 9 9.68 4.14 -10.37
C ALA A 9 8.46 5.03 -10.60
N GLU A 10 7.90 5.02 -11.82
CA GLU A 10 6.70 5.81 -12.16
C GLU A 10 5.46 5.31 -11.44
N SER A 11 5.41 4.04 -11.06
CA SER A 11 4.25 3.46 -10.37
C SER A 11 4.24 3.73 -8.87
N ARG A 12 5.36 4.20 -8.30
CA ARG A 12 5.45 4.49 -6.86
C ARG A 12 4.32 5.40 -6.43
N THR A 13 3.65 5.03 -5.35
CA THR A 13 2.45 5.72 -4.89
C THR A 13 2.62 6.18 -3.46
N GLU A 14 2.26 7.42 -3.17
CA GLU A 14 2.17 7.93 -1.81
C GLU A 14 0.74 8.32 -1.53
N GLN A 15 0.29 8.08 -0.30
CA GLN A 15 -0.99 8.52 0.19
C GLN A 15 -0.82 9.03 1.62
N ILE A 16 -1.51 10.12 1.95
CA ILE A 16 -1.46 10.68 3.29
C ILE A 16 -2.85 10.66 3.88
N GLN A 17 -2.94 10.19 5.12
CA GLN A 17 -4.18 10.15 5.88
C GLN A 17 -3.95 10.74 7.27
N ILE A 18 -4.96 11.40 7.79
CA ILE A 18 -5.00 11.78 9.20
C ILE A 18 -5.88 10.77 9.93
N VAL A 19 -5.40 10.26 11.06
CA VAL A 19 -6.18 9.30 11.85
C VAL A 19 -7.32 10.03 12.55
N MET A 20 -8.53 9.87 12.02
CA MET A 20 -9.72 10.47 12.59
C MET A 20 -10.21 9.63 13.77
N PRO A 21 -10.89 10.23 14.76
CA PRO A 21 -11.38 9.46 15.93
C PRO A 21 -12.23 8.25 15.54
N GLY A 22 -13.02 8.34 14.49
CA GLY A 22 -13.85 7.24 14.01
C GLY A 22 -13.08 6.05 13.45
N TYR A 23 -11.77 6.20 13.21
CA TYR A 23 -10.90 5.13 12.72
C TYR A 23 -10.15 4.43 13.85
N THR A 24 -10.41 4.78 15.09
CA THR A 24 -9.69 4.26 16.25
C THR A 24 -10.52 3.26 17.02
N ASN A 25 -9.83 2.38 17.74
CA ASN A 25 -10.45 1.50 18.71
C ASN A 25 -10.64 2.25 20.06
N GLY A 26 -11.10 1.55 21.10
CA GLY A 26 -11.40 2.17 22.40
C GLY A 26 -10.22 2.82 23.10
N ASN A 27 -8.98 2.57 22.65
CA ASN A 27 -7.77 3.12 23.25
C ASN A 27 -7.15 4.27 22.43
N GLY A 28 -7.90 4.80 21.46
CA GLY A 28 -7.40 5.87 20.61
C GLY A 28 -6.39 5.44 19.55
N ARG A 29 -6.15 4.14 19.41
CA ARG A 29 -5.24 3.60 18.40
C ARG A 29 -5.97 3.39 17.08
N LEU A 30 -5.27 3.67 15.99
CA LEU A 30 -5.81 3.36 14.65
C LEU A 30 -6.17 1.88 14.58
N PHE A 31 -7.40 1.60 14.15
CA PHE A 31 -7.87 0.22 13.98
C PHE A 31 -7.04 -0.46 12.88
N GLY A 32 -6.50 -1.66 13.22
CA GLY A 32 -5.60 -2.37 12.29
C GLY A 32 -6.24 -2.67 10.94
N GLY A 33 -7.51 -3.06 10.93
CA GLY A 33 -8.22 -3.30 9.68
C GLY A 33 -8.36 -2.05 8.81
N LYS A 34 -8.49 -0.88 9.42
CA LYS A 34 -8.54 0.38 8.67
C LYS A 34 -7.19 0.68 8.02
N LEU A 35 -6.10 0.46 8.75
CA LEU A 35 -4.76 0.64 8.22
C LEU A 35 -4.51 -0.30 7.04
N VAL A 36 -4.88 -1.57 7.17
CA VAL A 36 -4.74 -2.55 6.10
C VAL A 36 -5.58 -2.16 4.89
N ALA A 37 -6.79 -1.64 5.10
CA ALA A 37 -7.62 -1.14 4.00
C ALA A 37 -6.94 0.00 3.23
N TRP A 38 -6.32 0.95 3.94
CA TRP A 38 -5.55 2.01 3.29
C TRP A 38 -4.35 1.45 2.51
N MET A 39 -3.66 0.48 3.09
CA MET A 39 -2.51 -0.17 2.44
C MET A 39 -2.93 -0.89 1.16
N ASP A 40 -4.08 -1.57 1.19
CA ASP A 40 -4.59 -2.28 0.02
C ASP A 40 -4.94 -1.32 -1.12
N VAL A 41 -5.51 -0.16 -0.81
CA VAL A 41 -5.78 0.87 -1.82
C VAL A 41 -4.46 1.37 -2.45
N VAL A 42 -3.45 1.64 -1.64
CA VAL A 42 -2.14 2.07 -2.13
C VAL A 42 -1.51 0.98 -3.01
N ALA A 43 -1.59 -0.28 -2.58
CA ALA A 43 -1.07 -1.41 -3.37
C ALA A 43 -1.78 -1.51 -4.71
N ALA A 44 -3.11 -1.39 -4.72
CA ALA A 44 -3.91 -1.47 -5.94
C ALA A 44 -3.56 -0.34 -6.91
N VAL A 45 -3.44 0.89 -6.43
CA VAL A 45 -3.09 2.04 -7.28
C VAL A 45 -1.67 1.87 -7.85
N THR A 46 -0.73 1.41 -7.03
CA THR A 46 0.64 1.15 -7.49
C THR A 46 0.65 0.12 -8.61
N ALA A 47 -0.09 -0.98 -8.42
CA ALA A 47 -0.18 -2.04 -9.42
C ALA A 47 -0.87 -1.56 -10.70
N ARG A 48 -1.94 -0.78 -10.58
CA ARG A 48 -2.63 -0.19 -11.74
C ARG A 48 -1.72 0.72 -12.56
N ARG A 49 -0.93 1.53 -11.87
CA ARG A 49 0.01 2.45 -12.53
C ARG A 49 1.08 1.71 -13.31
N HIS A 50 1.49 0.54 -12.81
CA HIS A 50 2.49 -0.29 -13.50
C HIS A 50 1.86 -1.07 -14.65
N ALA A 51 0.73 -1.73 -14.41
CA ALA A 51 0.11 -2.65 -15.36
C ALA A 51 -0.74 -1.95 -16.44
N HIS A 52 -1.25 -0.74 -16.13
CA HIS A 52 -2.24 -0.03 -16.96
C HIS A 52 -3.50 -0.88 -17.19
N ARG A 53 -3.90 -1.66 -16.18
CA ARG A 53 -5.05 -2.55 -16.19
C ARG A 53 -5.68 -2.60 -14.81
N ASP A 54 -6.89 -3.13 -14.74
CA ASP A 54 -7.49 -3.49 -13.47
C ASP A 54 -6.68 -4.61 -12.81
N VAL A 55 -6.70 -4.62 -11.50
CA VAL A 55 -5.95 -5.58 -10.70
C VAL A 55 -6.84 -6.08 -9.56
N THR A 56 -6.46 -7.22 -9.00
CA THR A 56 -7.07 -7.73 -7.78
C THR A 56 -5.99 -8.20 -6.82
N THR A 57 -6.20 -7.97 -5.53
CA THR A 57 -5.30 -8.45 -4.49
C THR A 57 -5.59 -9.92 -4.21
N VAL A 58 -4.56 -10.76 -4.29
CA VAL A 58 -4.71 -12.20 -4.07
C VAL A 58 -4.05 -12.66 -2.77
N SER A 59 -3.09 -11.93 -2.24
CA SER A 59 -2.51 -12.26 -0.93
C SER A 59 -1.85 -11.05 -0.30
N ILE A 60 -1.73 -11.12 1.03
CA ILE A 60 -0.99 -10.14 1.83
C ILE A 60 -0.05 -10.95 2.71
N ASP A 61 1.26 -10.72 2.56
CA ASP A 61 2.28 -11.45 3.27
C ASP A 61 3.12 -10.54 4.15
N ASN A 62 3.68 -11.14 5.20
CA ASN A 62 4.60 -10.45 6.11
C ASN A 62 4.02 -9.16 6.70
N LEU A 63 2.72 -9.19 6.99
CA LEU A 63 2.05 -8.05 7.62
C LEU A 63 2.55 -7.92 9.06
N GLN A 64 3.24 -6.83 9.35
CA GLN A 64 3.84 -6.57 10.66
C GLN A 64 3.37 -5.24 11.21
N PHE A 65 2.74 -5.27 12.38
CA PHE A 65 2.39 -4.07 13.13
C PHE A 65 3.52 -3.78 14.12
N LYS A 66 4.42 -2.88 13.74
CA LYS A 66 5.62 -2.58 14.53
C LYS A 66 5.34 -1.60 15.65
N LYS A 67 4.48 -0.61 15.38
CA LYS A 67 4.09 0.42 16.35
C LYS A 67 2.64 0.82 16.09
N ALA A 68 2.04 1.52 17.04
CA ALA A 68 0.68 2.01 16.90
C ALA A 68 0.67 3.44 16.36
N ALA A 69 -0.34 3.75 15.54
CA ALA A 69 -0.70 5.11 15.21
C ALA A 69 -1.90 5.51 16.08
N TYR A 70 -2.00 6.77 16.42
CA TYR A 70 -3.02 7.27 17.33
C TYR A 70 -3.87 8.33 16.64
N ALA A 71 -5.02 8.65 17.25
CA ALA A 71 -5.89 9.71 16.76
C ALA A 71 -5.09 11.00 16.53
N ASN A 72 -5.38 11.67 15.43
CA ASN A 72 -4.73 12.90 14.96
C ASN A 72 -3.31 12.72 14.42
N ASP A 73 -2.77 11.51 14.40
CA ASP A 73 -1.48 11.28 13.72
C ASP A 73 -1.63 11.41 12.21
N THR A 74 -0.57 11.91 11.57
CA THR A 74 -0.46 11.88 10.11
C THR A 74 0.21 10.58 9.71
N VAL A 75 -0.47 9.80 8.86
CA VAL A 75 0.05 8.54 8.35
C VAL A 75 0.40 8.70 6.88
N LEU A 76 1.66 8.45 6.55
CA LEU A 76 2.17 8.43 5.18
C LEU A 76 2.30 6.99 4.74
N LEU A 77 1.65 6.64 3.63
CA LEU A 77 1.72 5.30 3.06
C LEU A 77 2.46 5.37 1.73
N ILE A 78 3.39 4.45 1.54
CA ILE A 78 4.22 4.41 0.33
C ILE A 78 4.13 3.00 -0.26
N GLY A 79 3.71 2.91 -1.52
CA GLY A 79 3.68 1.67 -2.28
C GLY A 79 4.78 1.65 -3.35
N GLN A 80 5.45 0.52 -3.47
CA GLN A 80 6.52 0.32 -4.43
C GLN A 80 6.49 -1.11 -4.97
N ILE A 81 6.54 -1.25 -6.29
CA ILE A 81 6.70 -2.56 -6.92
C ILE A 81 8.06 -3.14 -6.51
N THR A 82 8.07 -4.37 -6.05
CA THR A 82 9.27 -5.10 -5.65
C THR A 82 9.54 -6.33 -6.52
N HIS A 83 8.51 -6.84 -7.20
CA HIS A 83 8.67 -7.99 -8.07
C HIS A 83 7.55 -8.02 -9.10
N VAL A 84 7.87 -8.45 -10.32
CA VAL A 84 6.90 -8.61 -11.41
C VAL A 84 7.03 -10.01 -11.96
N GLY A 85 5.92 -10.79 -11.89
CA GLY A 85 5.82 -12.10 -12.54
C GLY A 85 5.10 -11.98 -13.88
N VAL A 86 4.61 -13.10 -14.39
CA VAL A 86 3.92 -13.13 -15.70
C VAL A 86 2.57 -12.40 -15.61
N THR A 87 1.75 -12.74 -14.62
CA THR A 87 0.44 -12.12 -14.39
C THR A 87 0.35 -11.37 -13.08
N SER A 88 1.35 -11.52 -12.22
CA SER A 88 1.34 -11.01 -10.86
C SER A 88 2.37 -9.91 -10.64
N MET A 89 2.12 -9.10 -9.61
CA MET A 89 3.02 -8.06 -9.15
C MET A 89 3.07 -8.12 -7.64
N GLU A 90 4.25 -7.93 -7.08
CA GLU A 90 4.39 -7.74 -5.64
C GLU A 90 4.60 -6.26 -5.35
N VAL A 91 3.81 -5.72 -4.44
CA VAL A 91 3.92 -4.34 -3.98
C VAL A 91 4.24 -4.34 -2.49
N ARG A 92 5.35 -3.72 -2.13
CA ARG A 92 5.64 -3.44 -0.74
C ARG A 92 4.94 -2.15 -0.35
N VAL A 93 4.14 -2.19 0.71
CA VAL A 93 3.51 -0.99 1.26
C VAL A 93 4.04 -0.77 2.66
N GLU A 94 4.52 0.44 2.90
CA GLU A 94 5.01 0.86 4.20
C GLU A 94 4.17 2.03 4.70
N ALA A 95 3.82 1.99 5.97
CA ALA A 95 3.10 3.07 6.63
C ALA A 95 3.99 3.69 7.70
N PHE A 96 4.05 5.02 7.70
CA PHE A 96 4.86 5.81 8.63
C PHE A 96 3.96 6.78 9.36
N VAL A 97 4.25 7.05 10.62
CA VAL A 97 3.73 8.23 11.30
C VAL A 97 4.70 9.37 11.03
N GLU A 98 4.21 10.45 10.45
CA GLU A 98 5.00 11.65 10.20
C GLU A 98 4.72 12.66 11.30
N ARG A 99 5.78 13.08 11.99
CA ARG A 99 5.67 14.04 13.08
C ARG A 99 5.73 15.47 12.56
N LEU A 100 5.32 16.40 13.41
CA LEU A 100 5.28 17.81 13.03
C LEU A 100 6.65 18.38 12.64
N ASP A 101 7.73 17.78 13.14
CA ASP A 101 9.10 18.17 12.79
C ASP A 101 9.56 17.56 11.45
N GLY A 102 8.70 16.77 10.80
CA GLY A 102 9.00 16.11 9.53
C GLY A 102 9.64 14.73 9.68
N SER A 103 9.98 14.31 10.89
CA SER A 103 10.52 12.97 11.10
C SER A 103 9.44 11.91 10.86
N LYS A 104 9.86 10.72 10.43
CA LYS A 104 8.96 9.62 10.11
C LYS A 104 9.37 8.36 10.86
N GLU A 105 8.37 7.64 11.35
CA GLU A 105 8.59 6.38 12.06
C GLU A 105 7.77 5.29 11.39
N LEU A 106 8.43 4.19 11.03
CA LEU A 106 7.76 3.05 10.40
C LEU A 106 6.86 2.36 11.43
N VAL A 107 5.56 2.27 11.12
CA VAL A 107 4.58 1.63 12.00
C VAL A 107 4.07 0.31 11.44
N ASN A 108 4.13 0.14 10.11
CA ASN A 108 3.63 -1.08 9.49
C ASN A 108 4.31 -1.30 8.14
N ARG A 109 4.46 -2.57 7.77
CA ARG A 109 4.95 -2.99 6.45
C ARG A 109 4.25 -4.27 6.06
N ALA A 110 3.88 -4.38 4.78
CA ALA A 110 3.32 -5.60 4.23
C ALA A 110 3.67 -5.72 2.75
N TYR A 111 3.57 -6.95 2.24
CA TYR A 111 3.79 -7.25 0.82
C TYR A 111 2.48 -7.76 0.24
N PHE A 112 1.99 -7.09 -0.77
CA PHE A 112 0.74 -7.41 -1.43
C PHE A 112 1.05 -8.05 -2.78
N THR A 113 0.41 -9.18 -3.07
CA THR A 113 0.47 -9.77 -4.40
C THR A 113 -0.83 -9.44 -5.11
N LEU A 114 -0.72 -8.82 -6.27
CA LEU A 114 -1.86 -8.45 -7.10
C LEU A 114 -1.70 -9.07 -8.48
N VAL A 115 -2.82 -9.38 -9.09
CA VAL A 115 -2.87 -9.98 -10.41
C VAL A 115 -3.56 -9.02 -11.36
N ALA A 116 -2.95 -8.79 -12.53
CA ALA A 116 -3.56 -7.98 -13.59
C ALA A 116 -4.71 -8.76 -14.23
N LEU A 117 -5.79 -8.05 -14.53
CA LEU A 117 -7.02 -8.64 -15.06
C LEU A 117 -7.30 -8.11 -16.47
N ASP A 118 -7.83 -8.98 -17.32
CA ASP A 118 -8.34 -8.57 -18.63
C ASP A 118 -9.80 -8.07 -18.52
N SER A 119 -10.41 -7.75 -19.66
CA SER A 119 -11.79 -7.24 -19.70
C SER A 119 -12.83 -8.26 -19.22
N HIS A 120 -12.47 -9.53 -19.10
CA HIS A 120 -13.34 -10.59 -18.57
C HIS A 120 -12.99 -10.98 -17.14
N GLU A 121 -12.21 -10.13 -16.43
CA GLU A 121 -11.77 -10.34 -15.05
C GLU A 121 -10.93 -11.62 -14.89
N ARG A 122 -10.14 -11.98 -15.91
CA ARG A 122 -9.21 -13.11 -15.88
C ARG A 122 -7.78 -12.64 -15.77
N PRO A 123 -6.90 -13.38 -15.06
CA PRO A 123 -5.49 -13.01 -14.98
C PRO A 123 -4.86 -12.85 -16.36
N THR A 124 -4.08 -11.80 -16.54
CA THR A 124 -3.40 -11.50 -17.81
C THR A 124 -2.03 -10.91 -17.55
N PRO A 125 -1.05 -11.20 -18.44
CA PRO A 125 0.27 -10.57 -18.33
C PRO A 125 0.26 -9.04 -18.37
#